data_a2d9f04dba5aec98fcacbfd9a068db23
#
_entry.id   a2d9f04dba5aec98fcacbfd9a068db23
#
_cell.length_a   1.000
_cell.length_b   1.000
_cell.length_c   1.000
_cell.angle_alpha   90.00
_cell.angle_beta   90.00
_cell.angle_gamma   90.00
#
_symmetry.space_group_name_H-M   'P 1'
#
loop_
_entity.id
_entity.type
_entity.pdbx_description
1 polymer ?
#
loop_
_entity_poly.entity_id
_entity_poly.type
_entity_poly.pdbx_seq_one_letter_code
_entity_poly.pdbx_strand_id
1 'polypeptide(L)'
;LNLPERLKLLRKEHKMTQKNLALKLGIAQPRILEWEKGKRNPNKESLENLAEVFHVSVSYLLGETNVKNSHEIVELMEQLNEPRQKETIDFAKNKLIEQNSENMIIQLRSSLVSYKVATDQALSAGLGEGYTDNTETTTVYWDKNIDYDIGILIKGDSMEPDYQSGQIALIKYQSCPDYDGQVCAIDNVSVGNAFIKCVTCQEDGMLLESLNVEVNKYGDRKFPDKKISWEENPRIIGKVVAAFTPIEINNKF
;
A
#
# COMPACT_ATOMS: atom_id res chain seq x y z
N LEU A 1 26.55 -2.11 -5.48
CA LEU A 1 27.93 -1.73 -5.15
C LEU A 1 28.85 -2.12 -6.30
N ASN A 2 29.70 -1.19 -6.73
CA ASN A 2 30.73 -1.42 -7.73
C ASN A 2 32.02 -2.02 -7.11
N LEU A 3 32.98 -2.42 -7.96
CA LEU A 3 34.23 -3.04 -7.49
C LEU A 3 34.99 -2.21 -6.44
N PRO A 4 35.23 -0.89 -6.60
CA PRO A 4 35.90 -0.07 -5.59
C PRO A 4 35.21 -0.09 -4.21
N GLU A 5 33.88 -0.01 -4.21
CA GLU A 5 33.07 -0.02 -2.99
C GLU A 5 33.09 -1.39 -2.31
N ARG A 6 32.96 -2.47 -3.09
CA ARG A 6 33.03 -3.86 -2.56
C ARG A 6 34.40 -4.18 -2.00
N LEU A 7 35.44 -3.79 -2.70
CA LEU A 7 36.83 -3.97 -2.23
C LEU A 7 37.04 -3.29 -0.86
N LYS A 8 36.62 -2.05 -0.76
CA LYS A 8 36.72 -1.27 0.50
C LYS A 8 35.89 -1.89 1.61
N LEU A 9 34.69 -2.39 1.30
CA LEU A 9 33.80 -3.06 2.24
C LEU A 9 34.42 -4.34 2.77
N LEU A 10 34.84 -5.25 1.88
CA LEU A 10 35.47 -6.53 2.24
C LEU A 10 36.72 -6.33 3.08
N ARG A 11 37.60 -5.40 2.69
CA ARG A 11 38.78 -5.08 3.49
C ARG A 11 38.42 -4.66 4.91
N LYS A 12 37.38 -3.83 5.10
CA LYS A 12 36.92 -3.41 6.42
C LYS A 12 36.28 -4.55 7.20
N GLU A 13 35.47 -5.39 6.55
CA GLU A 13 34.87 -6.58 7.18
C GLU A 13 35.95 -7.52 7.73
N HIS A 14 37.03 -7.71 6.97
CA HIS A 14 38.19 -8.50 7.41
C HIS A 14 39.18 -7.74 8.32
N LYS A 15 38.78 -6.55 8.80
CA LYS A 15 39.60 -5.70 9.70
C LYS A 15 41.02 -5.42 9.17
N MET A 16 41.19 -5.35 7.86
CA MET A 16 42.50 -5.11 7.23
C MET A 16 42.72 -3.63 6.93
N THR A 17 43.98 -3.16 7.10
CA THR A 17 44.40 -1.88 6.53
C THR A 17 44.76 -2.05 5.06
N GLN A 18 44.80 -0.96 4.29
CA GLN A 18 45.28 -1.01 2.90
C GLN A 18 46.70 -1.57 2.80
N LYS A 19 47.54 -1.26 3.79
CA LYS A 19 48.93 -1.79 3.89
C LYS A 19 48.93 -3.31 4.10
N ASN A 20 48.07 -3.83 4.98
CA ASN A 20 48.00 -5.26 5.25
C ASN A 20 47.46 -6.03 4.05
N LEU A 21 46.46 -5.48 3.33
CA LEU A 21 45.96 -6.09 2.10
C LEU A 21 47.02 -6.09 0.99
N ALA A 22 47.75 -4.98 0.83
CA ALA A 22 48.83 -4.88 -0.13
C ALA A 22 49.95 -5.89 0.13
N LEU A 23 50.32 -6.08 1.40
CA LEU A 23 51.29 -7.11 1.82
C LEU A 23 50.82 -8.52 1.50
N LYS A 24 49.55 -8.85 1.75
CA LYS A 24 48.97 -10.16 1.42
C LYS A 24 49.01 -10.45 -0.10
N LEU A 25 48.78 -9.41 -0.88
CA LEU A 25 48.78 -9.53 -2.36
C LEU A 25 50.15 -9.38 -3.01
N GLY A 26 51.21 -9.12 -2.22
CA GLY A 26 52.53 -8.89 -2.77
C GLY A 26 52.68 -7.64 -3.63
N ILE A 27 51.86 -6.62 -3.41
CA ILE A 27 51.83 -5.39 -4.21
C ILE A 27 52.05 -4.13 -3.35
N ALA A 28 52.31 -3.00 -4.01
CA ALA A 28 52.51 -1.72 -3.32
C ALA A 28 51.15 -1.14 -2.83
N GLN A 29 51.12 -0.61 -1.62
CA GLN A 29 49.92 -0.02 -1.01
C GLN A 29 49.19 1.02 -1.90
N PRO A 30 49.87 1.92 -2.66
CA PRO A 30 49.20 2.88 -3.54
C PRO A 30 48.24 2.23 -4.56
N ARG A 31 48.52 0.99 -5.01
CA ARG A 31 47.61 0.26 -5.93
C ARG A 31 46.27 -0.03 -5.28
N ILE A 32 46.24 -0.45 -4.01
CA ILE A 32 44.98 -0.69 -3.29
C ILE A 32 44.19 0.62 -3.17
N LEU A 33 44.84 1.73 -2.87
CA LEU A 33 44.20 3.05 -2.79
C LEU A 33 43.61 3.47 -4.17
N GLU A 34 44.33 3.23 -5.27
CA GLU A 34 43.84 3.53 -6.62
C GLU A 34 42.62 2.68 -6.99
N TRP A 35 42.61 1.39 -6.64
CA TRP A 35 41.50 0.49 -6.85
C TRP A 35 40.27 0.89 -6.04
N GLU A 36 40.43 1.21 -4.73
CA GLU A 36 39.34 1.65 -3.86
C GLU A 36 38.78 3.04 -4.22
N LYS A 37 39.55 3.85 -4.96
CA LYS A 37 39.09 5.15 -5.50
C LYS A 37 38.56 5.05 -6.94
N GLY A 38 38.59 3.88 -7.55
CA GLY A 38 38.17 3.69 -8.94
C GLY A 38 39.06 4.35 -9.98
N LYS A 39 40.29 4.77 -9.60
CA LYS A 39 41.24 5.40 -10.52
C LYS A 39 41.89 4.40 -11.48
N ARG A 40 42.01 3.13 -11.07
CA ARG A 40 42.50 2.00 -11.86
C ARG A 40 41.72 0.75 -11.49
N ASN A 41 41.62 -0.19 -12.44
CA ASN A 41 41.05 -1.50 -12.18
C ASN A 41 42.17 -2.52 -11.95
N PRO A 42 41.99 -3.51 -11.06
CA PRO A 42 42.85 -4.67 -10.95
C PRO A 42 42.84 -5.46 -12.29
N ASN A 43 43.99 -6.04 -12.65
CA ASN A 43 44.04 -7.03 -13.71
C ASN A 43 43.43 -8.37 -13.28
N LYS A 44 43.30 -9.33 -14.22
CA LYS A 44 42.67 -10.63 -13.95
C LYS A 44 43.33 -11.37 -12.78
N GLU A 45 44.64 -11.48 -12.78
CA GLU A 45 45.40 -12.12 -11.69
C GLU A 45 45.16 -11.45 -10.33
N SER A 46 45.14 -10.11 -10.29
CA SER A 46 44.84 -9.36 -9.06
C SER A 46 43.43 -9.57 -8.60
N LEU A 47 42.45 -9.74 -9.49
CA LEU A 47 41.09 -10.06 -9.15
C LEU A 47 40.95 -11.46 -8.55
N GLU A 48 41.62 -12.44 -9.12
CA GLU A 48 41.68 -13.80 -8.61
C GLU A 48 42.32 -13.85 -7.21
N ASN A 49 43.45 -13.17 -7.00
CA ASN A 49 44.12 -13.09 -5.72
C ASN A 49 43.26 -12.33 -4.67
N LEU A 50 42.56 -11.28 -5.07
CA LEU A 50 41.60 -10.59 -4.18
C LEU A 50 40.42 -11.49 -3.79
N ALA A 51 39.88 -12.23 -4.75
CA ALA A 51 38.82 -13.19 -4.53
C ALA A 51 39.22 -14.28 -3.51
N GLU A 52 40.43 -14.80 -3.63
CA GLU A 52 41.00 -15.78 -2.72
C GLU A 52 41.20 -15.19 -1.31
N VAL A 53 41.82 -14.00 -1.20
CA VAL A 53 42.10 -13.34 0.10
C VAL A 53 40.82 -13.06 0.88
N PHE A 54 39.71 -12.76 0.19
CA PHE A 54 38.43 -12.46 0.82
C PHE A 54 37.43 -13.61 0.82
N HIS A 55 37.80 -14.77 0.26
CA HIS A 55 36.94 -15.94 0.11
C HIS A 55 35.61 -15.59 -0.58
N VAL A 56 35.68 -14.88 -1.71
CA VAL A 56 34.54 -14.48 -2.52
C VAL A 56 34.79 -14.81 -3.99
N SER A 57 33.72 -14.85 -4.81
CA SER A 57 33.88 -15.03 -6.26
C SER A 57 34.36 -13.74 -6.93
N VAL A 58 35.06 -13.86 -8.08
CA VAL A 58 35.44 -12.72 -8.92
C VAL A 58 34.20 -11.97 -9.40
N SER A 59 33.12 -12.67 -9.77
CA SER A 59 31.85 -12.08 -10.16
C SER A 59 31.22 -11.24 -9.02
N TYR A 60 31.37 -11.67 -7.77
CA TYR A 60 30.97 -10.85 -6.64
C TYR A 60 31.81 -9.56 -6.56
N LEU A 61 33.15 -9.65 -6.70
CA LEU A 61 34.01 -8.47 -6.71
C LEU A 61 33.64 -7.47 -7.82
N LEU A 62 33.34 -7.98 -9.01
CA LEU A 62 32.97 -7.16 -10.18
C LEU A 62 31.56 -6.53 -10.06
N GLY A 63 30.73 -7.02 -9.13
CA GLY A 63 29.36 -6.51 -8.97
C GLY A 63 28.32 -7.21 -9.84
N GLU A 64 28.70 -8.30 -10.51
CA GLU A 64 27.82 -9.10 -11.38
C GLU A 64 26.80 -9.93 -10.59
N THR A 65 27.13 -10.28 -9.35
CA THR A 65 26.27 -11.02 -8.41
C THR A 65 26.37 -10.46 -6.99
N ASN A 66 25.35 -10.67 -6.18
CA ASN A 66 25.37 -10.38 -4.75
C ASN A 66 25.72 -11.61 -3.88
N VAL A 67 25.89 -12.77 -4.50
CA VAL A 67 26.30 -13.99 -3.82
C VAL A 67 27.81 -13.97 -3.65
N LYS A 68 28.29 -13.89 -2.38
CA LYS A 68 29.73 -13.79 -2.08
C LYS A 68 30.51 -15.02 -2.54
N ASN A 69 29.97 -16.20 -2.30
CA ASN A 69 30.62 -17.47 -2.64
C ASN A 69 29.63 -18.43 -3.31
N SER A 70 29.65 -18.44 -4.63
CA SER A 70 28.86 -19.40 -5.41
C SER A 70 29.54 -20.79 -5.49
N HIS A 71 30.85 -20.87 -5.27
CA HIS A 71 31.59 -22.10 -5.37
C HIS A 71 31.25 -23.10 -4.25
N GLU A 72 31.10 -22.61 -3.01
CA GLU A 72 30.68 -23.41 -1.87
C GLU A 72 29.34 -24.12 -2.08
N ILE A 73 28.37 -23.41 -2.70
CA ILE A 73 27.05 -23.98 -3.02
C ILE A 73 27.18 -25.10 -4.05
N VAL A 74 28.02 -24.89 -5.08
CA VAL A 74 28.27 -25.91 -6.11
C VAL A 74 28.96 -27.12 -5.53
N GLU A 75 30.02 -26.94 -4.72
CA GLU A 75 30.71 -28.03 -4.04
C GLU A 75 29.79 -28.85 -3.11
N LEU A 76 28.92 -28.19 -2.38
CA LEU A 76 27.92 -28.86 -1.54
C LEU A 76 26.91 -29.64 -2.39
N MET A 77 26.46 -29.07 -3.49
CA MET A 77 25.54 -29.74 -4.41
C MET A 77 26.17 -30.98 -5.05
N GLU A 78 27.45 -30.92 -5.42
CA GLU A 78 28.19 -32.07 -6.01
C GLU A 78 28.36 -33.24 -5.01
N GLN A 79 28.39 -32.96 -3.71
CA GLN A 79 28.47 -33.98 -2.64
C GLN A 79 27.14 -34.65 -2.34
N LEU A 80 26.02 -34.06 -2.79
CA LEU A 80 24.69 -34.63 -2.61
C LEU A 80 24.37 -35.64 -3.73
N ASN A 81 23.63 -36.71 -3.39
CA ASN A 81 23.05 -37.59 -4.41
C ASN A 81 21.89 -36.92 -5.13
N GLU A 82 21.52 -37.39 -6.33
CA GLU A 82 20.48 -36.80 -7.18
C GLU A 82 19.15 -36.52 -6.47
N PRO A 83 18.56 -37.42 -5.62
CA PRO A 83 17.32 -37.11 -4.92
C PRO A 83 17.45 -35.90 -4.00
N ARG A 84 18.55 -35.76 -3.26
CA ARG A 84 18.79 -34.65 -2.34
C ARG A 84 19.14 -33.35 -3.08
N GLN A 85 19.82 -33.42 -4.21
CA GLN A 85 20.04 -32.27 -5.08
C GLN A 85 18.69 -31.68 -5.53
N LYS A 86 17.78 -32.54 -5.97
CA LYS A 86 16.42 -32.14 -6.40
C LYS A 86 15.63 -31.51 -5.27
N GLU A 87 15.63 -32.11 -4.09
CA GLU A 87 14.97 -31.58 -2.91
C GLU A 87 15.50 -30.19 -2.52
N THR A 88 16.83 -30.00 -2.56
CA THR A 88 17.46 -28.71 -2.27
C THR A 88 17.09 -27.64 -3.30
N ILE A 89 17.04 -27.99 -4.57
CA ILE A 89 16.63 -27.10 -5.66
C ILE A 89 15.15 -26.71 -5.49
N ASP A 90 14.28 -27.67 -5.19
CA ASP A 90 12.85 -27.40 -5.01
C ASP A 90 12.58 -26.56 -3.75
N PHE A 91 13.33 -26.78 -2.69
CA PHE A 91 13.30 -25.91 -1.50
C PHE A 91 13.70 -24.48 -1.84
N ALA A 92 14.82 -24.29 -2.56
CA ALA A 92 15.27 -22.95 -2.96
C ALA A 92 14.27 -22.24 -3.89
N LYS A 93 13.64 -22.97 -4.83
CA LYS A 93 12.56 -22.42 -5.69
C LYS A 93 11.36 -21.97 -4.88
N ASN A 94 10.93 -22.78 -3.90
CA ASN A 94 9.79 -22.41 -3.04
C ASN A 94 10.09 -21.17 -2.22
N LYS A 95 11.31 -21.04 -1.68
CA LYS A 95 11.73 -19.83 -0.97
C LYS A 95 11.79 -18.60 -1.86
N LEU A 96 12.17 -18.75 -3.13
CA LEU A 96 12.14 -17.65 -4.08
C LEU A 96 10.70 -17.20 -4.43
N ILE A 97 9.78 -18.15 -4.56
CA ILE A 97 8.35 -17.85 -4.78
C ILE A 97 7.79 -17.10 -3.56
N GLU A 98 8.08 -17.56 -2.34
CA GLU A 98 7.67 -16.93 -1.10
C GLU A 98 8.19 -15.48 -1.02
N GLN A 99 9.48 -15.27 -1.24
CA GLN A 99 10.12 -13.94 -1.26
C GLN A 99 9.49 -13.00 -2.31
N ASN A 100 9.24 -13.51 -3.52
CA ASN A 100 8.62 -12.70 -4.58
C ASN A 100 7.18 -12.31 -4.23
N SER A 101 6.44 -13.21 -3.59
CA SER A 101 5.08 -12.92 -3.11
C SER A 101 5.09 -11.85 -2.01
N GLU A 102 6.01 -11.93 -1.06
CA GLU A 102 6.20 -10.90 -0.02
C GLU A 102 6.54 -9.53 -0.63
N ASN A 103 7.47 -9.50 -1.57
CA ASN A 103 7.85 -8.26 -2.27
C ASN A 103 6.67 -7.64 -3.03
N MET A 104 5.85 -8.47 -3.68
CA MET A 104 4.65 -8.00 -4.38
C MET A 104 3.62 -7.42 -3.41
N ILE A 105 3.40 -8.05 -2.25
CA ILE A 105 2.52 -7.54 -1.19
C ILE A 105 3.03 -6.19 -0.66
N ILE A 106 4.34 -6.04 -0.44
CA ILE A 106 4.94 -4.78 0.01
C ILE A 106 4.73 -3.68 -1.03
N GLN A 107 4.93 -3.98 -2.31
CA GLN A 107 4.69 -3.01 -3.40
C GLN A 107 3.20 -2.61 -3.48
N LEU A 108 2.27 -3.57 -3.40
CA LEU A 108 0.84 -3.29 -3.38
C LEU A 108 0.48 -2.40 -2.18
N ARG A 109 0.96 -2.71 -0.98
CA ARG A 109 0.72 -1.90 0.21
C ARG A 109 1.25 -0.47 0.07
N SER A 110 2.40 -0.27 -0.55
CA SER A 110 2.99 1.05 -0.75
C SER A 110 2.24 1.91 -1.77
N SER A 111 1.39 1.31 -2.61
CA SER A 111 0.54 2.02 -3.59
C SER A 111 -0.84 2.38 -3.05
N LEU A 112 -1.22 1.85 -1.87
CA LEU A 112 -2.53 2.11 -1.28
C LEU A 112 -2.58 3.46 -0.56
N VAL A 113 -3.68 4.17 -0.75
CA VAL A 113 -4.00 5.42 -0.05
C VAL A 113 -4.89 5.08 1.14
N SER A 114 -4.59 5.68 2.30
CA SER A 114 -5.40 5.52 3.51
C SER A 114 -6.50 6.56 3.59
N TYR A 115 -7.70 6.14 3.98
CA TYR A 115 -8.88 6.98 4.14
C TYR A 115 -9.43 6.87 5.55
N LYS A 116 -9.78 8.02 6.14
CA LYS A 116 -10.48 8.08 7.44
C LYS A 116 -11.98 7.96 7.22
N VAL A 117 -12.60 7.01 7.90
CA VAL A 117 -14.05 6.72 7.81
C VAL A 117 -14.66 6.91 9.20
N ALA A 118 -15.72 7.70 9.29
CA ALA A 118 -16.46 7.90 10.53
C ALA A 118 -17.04 6.59 11.05
N THR A 119 -16.93 6.34 12.36
CA THR A 119 -17.59 5.21 12.99
C THR A 119 -19.09 5.46 13.14
N ASP A 120 -19.88 4.39 13.33
CA ASP A 120 -21.33 4.51 13.54
C ASP A 120 -21.68 5.35 14.75
N GLN A 121 -20.87 5.33 15.81
CA GLN A 121 -21.07 6.14 17.00
C GLN A 121 -20.88 7.62 16.70
N ALA A 122 -19.89 7.97 15.87
CA ALA A 122 -19.64 9.33 15.46
C ALA A 122 -20.80 9.89 14.59
N LEU A 123 -21.37 9.04 13.73
CA LEU A 123 -22.54 9.41 12.91
C LEU A 123 -23.82 9.56 13.74
N SER A 124 -24.03 8.70 14.75
CA SER A 124 -25.20 8.72 15.62
C SER A 124 -25.19 9.87 16.63
N ALA A 125 -24.02 10.38 17.00
CA ALA A 125 -23.88 11.53 17.90
C ALA A 125 -24.30 12.87 17.24
N GLY A 126 -24.61 12.84 15.95
CA GLY A 126 -24.84 14.03 15.13
C GLY A 126 -23.51 14.72 14.82
N LEU A 127 -23.29 15.05 13.58
CA LEU A 127 -22.12 15.81 13.16
C LEU A 127 -22.35 17.28 13.54
N GLY A 128 -22.13 17.65 14.80
CA GLY A 128 -22.27 19.02 15.32
C GLY A 128 -21.71 20.08 14.38
N GLU A 129 -21.42 21.30 14.75
CA GLU A 129 -20.90 22.38 13.88
C GLU A 129 -19.55 22.02 13.21
N GLY A 130 -19.52 20.96 12.36
CA GLY A 130 -18.34 20.42 11.65
C GLY A 130 -17.72 19.22 12.38
N TYR A 131 -17.04 18.37 11.60
CA TYR A 131 -16.16 17.33 12.15
C TYR A 131 -15.04 18.00 12.95
N THR A 132 -15.01 17.75 14.25
CA THR A 132 -13.89 18.15 15.09
C THR A 132 -12.79 17.07 15.01
N ASP A 133 -11.57 17.42 15.38
CA ASP A 133 -10.44 16.48 15.47
C ASP A 133 -10.69 15.26 16.39
N ASN A 134 -11.78 15.27 17.16
CA ASN A 134 -12.20 14.22 18.09
C ASN A 134 -13.21 13.21 17.51
N THR A 135 -13.54 13.28 16.20
CA THR A 135 -14.46 12.30 15.60
C THR A 135 -13.77 10.93 15.53
N GLU A 136 -14.37 9.91 16.16
CA GLU A 136 -13.87 8.55 16.08
C GLU A 136 -13.91 8.06 14.64
N THR A 137 -12.73 7.73 14.09
CA THR A 137 -12.58 7.24 12.73
C THR A 137 -11.84 5.92 12.70
N THR A 138 -12.18 5.08 11.74
CA THR A 138 -11.39 3.91 11.35
C THR A 138 -10.64 4.20 10.05
N THR A 139 -9.53 3.49 9.82
CA THR A 139 -8.72 3.65 8.60
C THR A 139 -9.00 2.51 7.65
N VAL A 140 -9.32 2.83 6.41
CA VAL A 140 -9.48 1.89 5.29
C VAL A 140 -8.53 2.25 4.16
N TYR A 141 -8.35 1.35 3.18
CA TYR A 141 -7.37 1.52 2.11
C TYR A 141 -8.01 1.37 0.74
N TRP A 142 -7.54 2.17 -0.22
CA TRP A 142 -7.91 2.11 -1.63
C TRP A 142 -6.73 2.45 -2.52
N ASP A 143 -6.79 2.05 -3.80
CA ASP A 143 -5.72 2.24 -4.80
C ASP A 143 -5.76 3.59 -5.53
N LYS A 144 -6.80 4.40 -5.31
CA LYS A 144 -6.94 5.73 -5.91
C LYS A 144 -6.75 6.82 -4.88
N ASN A 145 -6.22 7.95 -5.29
CA ASN A 145 -6.09 9.15 -4.46
C ASN A 145 -7.17 10.17 -4.85
N ILE A 146 -8.17 10.34 -3.98
CA ILE A 146 -9.31 11.24 -4.16
C ILE A 146 -9.30 12.27 -3.05
N ASP A 147 -9.50 13.54 -3.40
CA ASP A 147 -9.67 14.63 -2.43
C ASP A 147 -11.06 14.51 -1.75
N TYR A 148 -11.07 14.44 -0.43
CA TYR A 148 -12.26 14.25 0.40
C TYR A 148 -12.05 14.87 1.78
N ASP A 149 -13.14 15.04 2.50
CA ASP A 149 -13.08 15.54 3.87
C ASP A 149 -13.40 14.43 4.89
N ILE A 150 -14.34 13.53 4.56
CA ILE A 150 -14.66 12.36 5.40
C ILE A 150 -15.15 11.18 4.57
N GLY A 151 -14.88 9.95 5.05
CA GLY A 151 -15.50 8.71 4.56
C GLY A 151 -16.68 8.30 5.46
N ILE A 152 -17.72 7.75 4.86
CA ILE A 152 -18.86 7.14 5.57
C ILE A 152 -19.16 5.75 5.00
N LEU A 153 -19.54 4.80 5.86
CA LEU A 153 -19.96 3.46 5.46
C LEU A 153 -21.38 3.52 4.87
N ILE A 154 -21.54 3.02 3.64
CA ILE A 154 -22.86 2.89 3.02
C ILE A 154 -23.59 1.71 3.63
N LYS A 155 -24.81 1.93 4.11
CA LYS A 155 -25.68 0.91 4.67
C LYS A 155 -27.00 0.87 3.94
N GLY A 156 -27.45 -0.36 3.61
CA GLY A 156 -28.69 -0.59 2.88
C GLY A 156 -28.57 -0.37 1.38
N ASP A 157 -29.60 -0.73 0.65
CA ASP A 157 -29.59 -0.97 -0.79
C ASP A 157 -30.30 0.14 -1.58
N SER A 158 -30.74 1.21 -0.91
CA SER A 158 -31.57 2.27 -1.54
C SER A 158 -30.86 3.06 -2.64
N MET A 159 -29.54 2.99 -2.70
CA MET A 159 -28.70 3.70 -3.69
C MET A 159 -28.02 2.77 -4.69
N GLU A 160 -28.41 1.48 -4.71
CA GLU A 160 -27.96 0.54 -5.75
C GLU A 160 -28.57 0.91 -7.13
N PRO A 161 -27.87 0.56 -8.22
CA PRO A 161 -26.63 -0.23 -8.29
C PRO A 161 -25.35 0.56 -8.08
N ASP A 162 -25.39 1.90 -8.10
CA ASP A 162 -24.19 2.75 -8.15
C ASP A 162 -23.44 2.81 -6.82
N TYR A 163 -24.17 2.67 -5.71
CA TYR A 163 -23.63 2.69 -4.36
C TYR A 163 -24.14 1.49 -3.57
N GLN A 164 -23.24 0.53 -3.34
CA GLN A 164 -23.59 -0.75 -2.71
C GLN A 164 -23.39 -0.72 -1.20
N SER A 165 -24.20 -1.48 -0.49
CA SER A 165 -24.03 -1.69 0.95
C SER A 165 -22.64 -2.29 1.25
N GLY A 166 -21.95 -1.75 2.26
CA GLY A 166 -20.58 -2.13 2.63
C GLY A 166 -19.48 -1.34 1.93
N GLN A 167 -19.79 -0.53 0.93
CA GLN A 167 -18.84 0.42 0.34
C GLN A 167 -18.62 1.63 1.25
N ILE A 168 -17.52 2.33 1.02
CA ILE A 168 -17.22 3.62 1.65
C ILE A 168 -17.52 4.73 0.65
N ALA A 169 -18.37 5.67 1.02
CA ALA A 169 -18.59 6.92 0.30
C ALA A 169 -17.63 7.98 0.81
N LEU A 170 -16.86 8.60 -0.08
CA LEU A 170 -16.02 9.76 0.21
C LEU A 170 -16.82 11.02 0.00
N ILE A 171 -16.86 11.86 1.03
CA ILE A 171 -17.67 13.06 1.07
C ILE A 171 -16.77 14.29 1.03
N LYS A 172 -17.13 15.25 0.18
CA LYS A 172 -16.58 16.60 0.21
C LYS A 172 -17.61 17.54 0.82
N TYR A 173 -17.22 18.25 1.87
CA TYR A 173 -18.14 19.12 2.61
C TYR A 173 -18.73 20.22 1.73
N GLN A 174 -20.03 20.33 1.78
CA GLN A 174 -20.78 21.44 1.22
C GLN A 174 -22.19 21.53 1.87
N SER A 175 -22.75 22.73 1.90
CA SER A 175 -24.05 22.99 2.57
C SER A 175 -25.25 22.87 1.63
N CYS A 176 -25.04 22.81 0.33
CA CYS A 176 -26.12 22.65 -0.67
C CYS A 176 -25.59 21.84 -1.86
N PRO A 177 -26.45 21.12 -2.61
CA PRO A 177 -26.05 20.44 -3.83
C PRO A 177 -25.67 21.44 -4.93
N ASP A 178 -24.74 21.06 -5.81
CA ASP A 178 -24.35 21.87 -6.97
C ASP A 178 -25.43 21.88 -8.06
N TYR A 179 -26.27 20.85 -8.09
CA TYR A 179 -27.39 20.67 -9.03
C TYR A 179 -28.44 19.72 -8.40
N ASP A 180 -29.68 19.82 -8.91
CA ASP A 180 -30.79 18.97 -8.50
C ASP A 180 -30.52 17.49 -8.77
N GLY A 181 -30.76 16.63 -7.78
CA GLY A 181 -30.50 15.21 -7.87
C GLY A 181 -29.05 14.80 -7.62
N GLN A 182 -28.18 15.72 -7.15
CA GLN A 182 -26.82 15.37 -6.75
C GLN A 182 -26.82 14.39 -5.58
N VAL A 183 -25.96 13.36 -5.63
CA VAL A 183 -25.82 12.44 -4.50
C VAL A 183 -25.04 13.10 -3.38
N CYS A 184 -25.74 13.29 -2.26
CA CYS A 184 -25.20 13.92 -1.05
C CYS A 184 -25.34 13.02 0.17
N ALA A 185 -24.44 13.19 1.12
CA ALA A 185 -24.60 12.69 2.47
C ALA A 185 -25.43 13.70 3.27
N ILE A 186 -26.43 13.19 3.97
CA ILE A 186 -27.42 13.96 4.73
C ILE A 186 -27.42 13.47 6.17
N ASP A 187 -27.48 14.40 7.09
CA ASP A 187 -27.70 14.16 8.50
C ASP A 187 -29.14 14.60 8.86
N ASN A 188 -29.94 13.66 9.32
CA ASN A 188 -31.21 13.99 9.93
C ASN A 188 -31.01 14.04 11.44
N VAL A 189 -30.79 15.25 11.93
CA VAL A 189 -30.52 15.54 13.33
C VAL A 189 -31.60 14.97 14.26
N SER A 190 -32.86 14.92 13.81
CA SER A 190 -34.00 14.40 14.57
C SER A 190 -33.95 12.89 14.81
N VAL A 191 -33.22 12.13 13.96
CA VAL A 191 -33.16 10.67 13.96
C VAL A 191 -31.75 10.16 14.28
N GLY A 192 -30.73 11.02 14.21
CA GLY A 192 -29.34 10.68 14.51
C GLY A 192 -28.70 9.73 13.49
N ASN A 193 -29.14 9.76 12.23
CA ASN A 193 -28.63 8.89 11.18
C ASN A 193 -28.14 9.69 9.98
N ALA A 194 -26.90 9.41 9.55
CA ALA A 194 -26.40 9.90 8.26
C ALA A 194 -26.63 8.86 7.16
N PHE A 195 -27.08 9.31 6.00
CA PHE A 195 -27.33 8.47 4.83
C PHE A 195 -27.05 9.23 3.53
N ILE A 196 -26.87 8.52 2.43
CA ILE A 196 -26.71 9.13 1.10
C ILE A 196 -28.02 9.03 0.30
N LYS A 197 -28.35 10.10 -0.41
CA LYS A 197 -29.51 10.18 -1.32
C LYS A 197 -29.23 11.16 -2.46
N CYS A 198 -30.00 11.02 -3.55
CA CYS A 198 -30.13 12.11 -4.50
C CYS A 198 -30.92 13.24 -3.84
N VAL A 199 -30.39 14.46 -3.87
CA VAL A 199 -30.96 15.61 -3.13
C VAL A 199 -31.37 16.69 -4.09
N THR A 200 -32.62 17.12 -3.95
CA THR A 200 -33.17 18.32 -4.63
C THR A 200 -33.70 19.26 -3.58
N CYS A 201 -33.17 20.48 -3.51
CA CYS A 201 -33.63 21.51 -2.59
C CYS A 201 -34.88 22.18 -3.15
N GLN A 202 -35.95 22.32 -2.34
CA GLN A 202 -37.21 22.97 -2.68
C GLN A 202 -37.49 24.13 -1.71
N GLU A 203 -38.46 24.98 -2.02
CA GLU A 203 -38.80 26.13 -1.16
C GLU A 203 -39.15 25.73 0.26
N ASP A 204 -39.85 24.59 0.43
CA ASP A 204 -40.42 24.12 1.69
C ASP A 204 -39.67 22.91 2.31
N GLY A 205 -38.56 22.48 1.71
CA GLY A 205 -37.78 21.34 2.22
C GLY A 205 -36.81 20.73 1.22
N MET A 206 -36.39 19.51 1.48
CA MET A 206 -35.55 18.69 0.60
C MET A 206 -36.32 17.48 0.11
N LEU A 207 -36.26 17.21 -1.21
CA LEU A 207 -36.65 15.94 -1.79
C LEU A 207 -35.44 15.02 -1.80
N LEU A 208 -35.62 13.82 -1.23
CA LEU A 208 -34.62 12.77 -1.11
C LEU A 208 -35.06 11.58 -1.97
N GLU A 209 -34.33 11.32 -3.05
CA GLU A 209 -34.67 10.28 -3.98
C GLU A 209 -33.70 9.10 -3.87
N SER A 210 -34.21 7.91 -4.05
CA SER A 210 -33.43 6.66 -4.07
C SER A 210 -33.12 6.29 -5.52
N LEU A 211 -31.87 5.85 -5.78
CA LEU A 211 -31.49 5.31 -7.09
C LEU A 211 -32.11 3.94 -7.33
N ASN A 212 -32.29 3.14 -6.27
CA ASN A 212 -32.89 1.82 -6.39
C ASN A 212 -34.41 1.93 -6.62
N VAL A 213 -34.81 1.51 -7.82
CA VAL A 213 -36.22 1.55 -8.27
C VAL A 213 -36.97 0.23 -8.07
N GLU A 214 -36.39 -0.73 -7.29
CA GLU A 214 -37.05 -2.00 -7.01
C GLU A 214 -38.45 -1.81 -6.43
N VAL A 215 -39.35 -2.67 -6.87
CA VAL A 215 -40.73 -2.73 -6.39
C VAL A 215 -40.95 -4.00 -5.52
N ASN A 216 -41.83 -3.89 -4.57
CA ASN A 216 -42.28 -5.02 -3.78
C ASN A 216 -43.30 -5.90 -4.57
N LYS A 217 -43.72 -6.99 -3.97
CA LYS A 217 -44.71 -7.92 -4.58
C LYS A 217 -46.10 -7.31 -4.90
N TYR A 218 -46.35 -6.09 -4.42
CA TYR A 218 -47.58 -5.36 -4.64
C TYR A 218 -47.42 -4.25 -5.69
N GLY A 219 -46.21 -4.05 -6.23
CA GLY A 219 -45.90 -3.03 -7.23
C GLY A 219 -45.49 -1.66 -6.64
N ASP A 220 -45.41 -1.51 -5.31
CA ASP A 220 -44.95 -0.28 -4.69
C ASP A 220 -43.43 -0.21 -4.66
N ARG A 221 -42.87 1.00 -4.77
CA ARG A 221 -41.43 1.20 -4.63
C ARG A 221 -40.93 0.75 -3.25
N LYS A 222 -39.89 -0.10 -3.22
CA LYS A 222 -39.27 -0.59 -1.99
C LYS A 222 -38.57 0.53 -1.22
N PHE A 223 -38.05 1.50 -1.96
CA PHE A 223 -37.39 2.70 -1.45
C PHE A 223 -38.05 3.95 -2.02
N PRO A 224 -39.19 4.37 -1.46
CA PRO A 224 -39.91 5.53 -1.96
C PRO A 224 -39.12 6.83 -1.68
N ASP A 225 -39.35 7.82 -2.55
CA ASP A 225 -38.79 9.15 -2.34
C ASP A 225 -39.41 9.79 -1.08
N LYS A 226 -38.59 10.56 -0.36
CA LYS A 226 -38.98 11.18 0.90
C LYS A 226 -38.78 12.68 0.81
N LYS A 227 -39.79 13.45 1.17
CA LYS A 227 -39.67 14.89 1.37
C LYS A 227 -39.48 15.17 2.88
N ILE A 228 -38.46 15.99 3.19
CA ILE A 228 -38.18 16.45 4.58
C ILE A 228 -38.34 17.95 4.59
N SER A 229 -39.20 18.46 5.49
CA SER A 229 -39.40 19.89 5.65
C SER A 229 -38.17 20.56 6.29
N TRP A 230 -37.94 21.83 5.97
CA TRP A 230 -36.91 22.63 6.66
C TRP A 230 -37.14 22.74 8.16
N GLU A 231 -38.37 22.59 8.62
CA GLU A 231 -38.71 22.57 10.05
C GLU A 231 -38.13 21.36 10.81
N GLU A 232 -37.88 20.25 10.11
CA GLU A 232 -37.22 19.06 10.63
C GLU A 232 -35.68 19.23 10.74
N ASN A 233 -35.18 20.39 10.35
CA ASN A 233 -33.75 20.74 10.36
C ASN A 233 -32.82 19.69 9.67
N PRO A 234 -33.13 19.31 8.42
CA PRO A 234 -32.23 18.42 7.68
C PRO A 234 -30.96 19.16 7.31
N ARG A 235 -29.81 18.46 7.39
CA ARG A 235 -28.51 19.04 7.07
C ARG A 235 -27.79 18.23 6.00
N ILE A 236 -27.30 18.92 4.98
CA ILE A 236 -26.37 18.33 4.01
C ILE A 236 -24.98 18.36 4.62
N ILE A 237 -24.33 17.19 4.72
CA ILE A 237 -22.95 17.04 5.15
C ILE A 237 -22.02 17.43 3.99
N GLY A 238 -22.34 16.92 2.79
CA GLY A 238 -21.55 17.17 1.60
C GLY A 238 -21.93 16.26 0.44
N LYS A 239 -21.28 16.49 -0.69
CA LYS A 239 -21.46 15.68 -1.91
C LYS A 239 -20.61 14.41 -1.85
N VAL A 240 -21.13 13.34 -2.41
CA VAL A 240 -20.35 12.11 -2.66
C VAL A 240 -19.44 12.34 -3.86
N VAL A 241 -18.13 12.24 -3.66
CA VAL A 241 -17.12 12.41 -4.72
C VAL A 241 -16.62 11.07 -5.27
N ALA A 242 -16.72 10.01 -4.50
CA ALA A 242 -16.42 8.64 -4.90
C ALA A 242 -17.05 7.64 -3.93
N ALA A 243 -17.20 6.39 -4.39
CA ALA A 243 -17.50 5.25 -3.52
C ALA A 243 -16.61 4.07 -3.91
N PHE A 244 -16.21 3.25 -2.93
CA PHE A 244 -15.33 2.11 -3.18
C PHE A 244 -15.52 1.01 -2.14
N THR A 245 -15.16 -0.21 -2.53
CA THR A 245 -15.03 -1.33 -1.61
C THR A 245 -13.64 -1.30 -0.99
N PRO A 246 -13.51 -1.26 0.35
CA PRO A 246 -12.20 -1.22 1.02
C PRO A 246 -11.34 -2.43 0.68
N ILE A 247 -10.04 -2.21 0.50
CA ILE A 247 -9.06 -3.28 0.34
C ILE A 247 -8.67 -3.77 1.73
N GLU A 248 -8.97 -5.03 2.03
CA GLU A 248 -8.61 -5.66 3.29
C GLU A 248 -7.10 -5.94 3.33
N ILE A 249 -6.41 -5.33 4.29
CA ILE A 249 -5.02 -5.66 4.59
C ILE A 249 -5.02 -6.69 5.72
N ASN A 250 -4.96 -7.97 5.38
CA ASN A 250 -4.80 -9.02 6.38
C ASN A 250 -3.45 -8.88 7.09
N ASN A 251 -3.47 -8.46 8.35
CA ASN A 251 -2.30 -8.37 9.23
C ASN A 251 -1.90 -9.73 9.84
N LYS A 252 -2.09 -10.84 9.11
CA LYS A 252 -1.60 -12.13 9.56
C LYS A 252 -0.19 -12.36 8.98
N PHE A 253 0.81 -11.89 9.72
CA PHE A 253 2.17 -12.42 9.75
C PHE A 253 2.70 -12.36 11.18
#